data_5e61d96791ff73b688e50cd7351d94fd
#
_entry.id   5e61d96791ff73b688e50cd7351d94fd
#
_cell.length_a   1.000
_cell.length_b   1.000
_cell.length_c   1.000
_cell.angle_alpha   90.00
_cell.angle_beta   90.00
_cell.angle_gamma   90.00
#
_symmetry.space_group_name_H-M   'P 1'
#
loop_
_entity.id
_entity.type
_entity.pdbx_description
1 polymer ?
#
loop_
_entity_poly.entity_id
_entity_poly.type
_entity_poly.pdbx_seq_one_letter_code
_entity_poly.pdbx_strand_id
1 'polypeptide(L)'
;QEDIWCERVFAPDTDMEQQMRENGVALFGLESREPIADFDFIGFTLQYELSFTTILHMLDLAGLPLRAADRGDDCPLVIGGGPCACNPEPLVDFFDLFTLGEGEEVNLELMALYRRHKAAGFHKAAFLRDAAQIEGVYVPSLYEVSYRADGTIEAVRPLDGAPSRVRKRIIADMDAVYFPEYFVVPFLDIVHDRAMSEIFRGCIRGCRFCQAGFIYRPVREKSPEVIDAQSRALCASTGYEEFSLSSLSTSDYSRLEELLPRLLDWAEKEHTNISLPSLRVDGFSEELANQLNVLRRSGLTFAPEAGTQR
;
A
#
# COMPACT_ATOMS: atom_id res chain seq x y z
N GLN A 1 -8.58 -15.24 4.37
CA GLN A 1 -8.82 -16.63 3.92
C GLN A 1 -8.34 -17.56 5.01
N GLU A 2 -9.10 -18.62 5.32
CA GLU A 2 -8.83 -19.53 6.44
C GLU A 2 -7.51 -20.31 6.34
N ASP A 3 -6.91 -20.35 5.14
CA ASP A 3 -5.70 -21.11 4.81
C ASP A 3 -4.48 -20.23 4.52
N ILE A 4 -4.53 -18.93 4.85
CA ILE A 4 -3.41 -18.00 4.77
C ILE A 4 -3.06 -17.52 6.19
N TRP A 5 -1.82 -17.78 6.59
CA TRP A 5 -1.23 -17.24 7.80
C TRP A 5 -0.38 -16.02 7.42
N CYS A 6 -0.67 -14.88 8.02
CA CYS A 6 0.01 -13.63 7.75
C CYS A 6 0.54 -13.02 9.06
N GLU A 7 1.82 -12.70 9.07
CA GLU A 7 2.49 -12.08 10.21
C GLU A 7 3.16 -10.77 9.81
N ARG A 8 3.46 -9.98 10.81
CA ARG A 8 4.19 -8.72 10.64
C ARG A 8 5.63 -8.88 11.06
N VAL A 9 6.51 -8.20 10.35
CA VAL A 9 7.92 -8.11 10.68
C VAL A 9 8.38 -6.67 10.49
N PHE A 10 9.24 -6.19 11.38
CA PHE A 10 9.85 -4.87 11.29
C PHE A 10 11.35 -4.97 11.38
N ALA A 11 12.05 -3.99 10.80
CA ALA A 11 13.48 -3.86 11.01
C ALA A 11 13.74 -3.56 12.50
N PRO A 12 14.61 -4.32 13.17
CA PRO A 12 14.98 -4.02 14.54
C PRO A 12 15.85 -2.75 14.61
N ASP A 13 15.84 -2.09 15.77
CA ASP A 13 16.80 -1.03 16.05
C ASP A 13 18.18 -1.64 16.35
N THR A 14 19.22 -0.82 16.34
CA THR A 14 20.63 -1.23 16.41
C THR A 14 20.96 -2.06 17.64
N ASP A 15 20.36 -1.81 18.78
CA ASP A 15 20.56 -2.57 20.02
C ASP A 15 19.98 -3.99 19.91
N MET A 16 18.79 -4.11 19.36
CA MET A 16 18.15 -5.42 19.12
C MET A 16 18.88 -6.20 18.03
N GLU A 17 19.30 -5.53 16.95
CA GLU A 17 20.13 -6.14 15.91
C GLU A 17 21.41 -6.74 16.50
N GLN A 18 22.12 -5.98 17.34
CA GLN A 18 23.32 -6.44 17.99
C GLN A 18 23.06 -7.73 18.80
N GLN A 19 21.98 -7.75 19.59
CA GLN A 19 21.60 -8.93 20.37
C GLN A 19 21.25 -10.12 19.48
N MET A 20 20.53 -9.89 18.37
CA MET A 20 20.21 -10.95 17.41
C MET A 20 21.47 -11.57 16.81
N ARG A 21 22.44 -10.75 16.36
CA ARG A 21 23.69 -11.22 15.79
C ARG A 21 24.57 -11.96 16.81
N GLU A 22 24.71 -11.42 18.01
CA GLU A 22 25.49 -12.03 19.09
C GLU A 22 24.95 -13.39 19.55
N ASN A 23 23.64 -13.58 19.49
CA ASN A 23 22.98 -14.80 19.93
C ASN A 23 22.55 -15.72 18.76
N GLY A 24 22.86 -15.37 17.52
CA GLY A 24 22.51 -16.17 16.34
C GLY A 24 20.99 -16.29 16.11
N VAL A 25 20.23 -15.24 16.48
CA VAL A 25 18.77 -15.18 16.27
C VAL A 25 18.48 -14.55 14.92
N ALA A 26 17.84 -15.29 14.02
CA ALA A 26 17.38 -14.77 12.73
C ALA A 26 16.19 -13.81 12.89
N LEU A 27 15.95 -12.95 11.90
CA LEU A 27 14.78 -12.08 11.88
C LEU A 27 13.49 -12.92 11.84
N PHE A 28 12.51 -12.58 12.67
CA PHE A 28 11.32 -13.37 12.95
C PHE A 28 10.04 -12.56 12.89
N GLY A 29 8.90 -13.24 12.62
CA GLY A 29 7.57 -12.67 12.70
C GLY A 29 7.17 -12.32 14.12
N LEU A 30 6.39 -11.27 14.31
CA LEU A 30 6.03 -10.79 15.65
C LEU A 30 5.02 -11.69 16.36
N GLU A 31 4.16 -12.36 15.62
CA GLU A 31 3.06 -13.14 16.17
C GLU A 31 3.54 -14.53 16.63
N SER A 32 4.11 -15.32 15.74
CA SER A 32 4.61 -16.68 16.06
C SER A 32 6.02 -16.71 16.61
N ARG A 33 6.84 -15.71 16.26
CA ARG A 33 8.30 -15.66 16.46
C ARG A 33 9.08 -16.69 15.63
N GLU A 34 8.46 -17.21 14.58
CA GLU A 34 9.13 -18.06 13.62
C GLU A 34 10.05 -17.22 12.71
N PRO A 35 11.21 -17.76 12.29
CA PRO A 35 12.09 -17.07 11.35
C PRO A 35 11.35 -16.73 10.05
N ILE A 36 11.54 -15.52 9.52
CA ILE A 36 10.87 -15.15 8.27
C ILE A 36 11.33 -15.97 7.06
N ALA A 37 12.47 -16.62 7.17
CA ALA A 37 12.98 -17.55 6.15
C ALA A 37 12.13 -18.82 6.01
N ASP A 38 11.30 -19.17 7.00
CA ASP A 38 10.44 -20.35 7.00
C ASP A 38 9.05 -20.10 6.37
N PHE A 39 8.78 -18.84 5.99
CA PHE A 39 7.53 -18.47 5.32
C PHE A 39 7.61 -18.73 3.80
N ASP A 40 6.45 -18.87 3.16
CA ASP A 40 6.36 -19.02 1.71
C ASP A 40 6.65 -17.70 0.97
N PHE A 41 6.27 -16.58 1.59
CA PHE A 41 6.44 -15.21 1.05
C PHE A 41 6.95 -14.23 2.09
N ILE A 42 7.81 -13.34 1.66
CA ILE A 42 8.19 -12.14 2.40
C ILE A 42 7.77 -10.93 1.56
N GLY A 43 6.77 -10.18 2.06
CA GLY A 43 6.20 -9.02 1.37
C GLY A 43 6.71 -7.69 1.94
N PHE A 44 7.24 -6.83 1.09
CA PHE A 44 7.66 -5.48 1.46
C PHE A 44 6.76 -4.42 0.85
N THR A 45 6.26 -3.52 1.71
CA THR A 45 5.56 -2.33 1.25
C THR A 45 6.57 -1.21 1.00
N LEU A 46 6.79 -0.89 -0.28
CA LEU A 46 7.77 0.11 -0.72
C LEU A 46 7.14 1.50 -0.70
N GLN A 47 7.15 2.15 0.48
CA GLN A 47 6.51 3.47 0.66
C GLN A 47 7.40 4.61 0.16
N TYR A 48 8.71 4.51 0.31
CA TYR A 48 9.68 5.51 -0.14
C TYR A 48 11.08 4.88 -0.26
N GLU A 49 11.93 5.48 -1.09
CA GLU A 49 13.19 4.89 -1.55
C GLU A 49 14.24 4.77 -0.44
N LEU A 50 14.19 5.60 0.60
CA LEU A 50 15.14 5.51 1.73
C LEU A 50 15.02 4.21 2.53
N SER A 51 13.93 3.46 2.37
CA SER A 51 13.77 2.15 3.01
C SER A 51 14.52 1.01 2.29
N PHE A 52 15.05 1.22 1.08
CA PHE A 52 15.62 0.15 0.26
C PHE A 52 16.80 -0.56 0.92
N THR A 53 17.70 0.20 1.54
CA THR A 53 18.84 -0.39 2.27
C THR A 53 18.40 -1.17 3.51
N THR A 54 17.35 -0.69 4.20
CA THR A 54 16.76 -1.40 5.34
C THR A 54 16.14 -2.74 4.94
N ILE A 55 15.53 -2.82 3.76
CA ILE A 55 15.00 -4.08 3.22
C ILE A 55 16.12 -5.09 3.02
N LEU A 56 17.24 -4.69 2.41
CA LEU A 56 18.39 -5.58 2.23
C LEU A 56 18.97 -6.03 3.58
N HIS A 57 19.00 -5.12 4.54
CA HIS A 57 19.42 -5.41 5.90
C HIS A 57 18.49 -6.44 6.58
N MET A 58 17.18 -6.34 6.39
CA MET A 58 16.23 -7.33 6.91
C MET A 58 16.43 -8.71 6.28
N LEU A 59 16.72 -8.80 4.98
CA LEU A 59 17.05 -10.07 4.32
C LEU A 59 18.35 -10.67 4.85
N ASP A 60 19.36 -9.84 5.11
CA ASP A 60 20.63 -10.27 5.73
C ASP A 60 20.41 -10.83 7.15
N LEU A 61 19.63 -10.11 7.98
CA LEU A 61 19.25 -10.58 9.32
C LEU A 61 18.42 -11.85 9.32
N ALA A 62 17.67 -12.10 8.25
CA ALA A 62 16.94 -13.35 8.07
C ALA A 62 17.84 -14.52 7.63
N GLY A 63 19.12 -14.26 7.34
CA GLY A 63 20.04 -15.27 6.82
C GLY A 63 19.76 -15.68 5.38
N LEU A 64 19.01 -14.86 4.62
CA LEU A 64 18.64 -15.16 3.24
C LEU A 64 19.68 -14.59 2.25
N PRO A 65 19.95 -15.30 1.14
CA PRO A 65 20.71 -14.72 0.05
C PRO A 65 20.05 -13.43 -0.44
N LEU A 66 20.83 -12.34 -0.51
CA LEU A 66 20.28 -11.03 -0.89
C LEU A 66 19.75 -11.05 -2.33
N ARG A 67 20.54 -11.60 -3.27
CA ARG A 67 20.13 -11.62 -4.68
C ARG A 67 19.04 -12.67 -4.94
N ALA A 68 18.02 -12.29 -5.69
CA ALA A 68 16.95 -13.19 -6.10
C ALA A 68 17.45 -14.41 -6.89
N ALA A 69 18.52 -14.24 -7.67
CA ALA A 69 19.16 -15.31 -8.44
C ALA A 69 19.84 -16.39 -7.57
N ASP A 70 20.22 -16.04 -6.34
CA ASP A 70 20.90 -16.95 -5.41
C ASP A 70 19.90 -17.70 -4.50
N ARG A 71 18.61 -17.38 -4.54
CA ARG A 71 17.52 -18.05 -3.81
C ARG A 71 16.89 -19.14 -4.65
N GLY A 72 16.95 -20.38 -4.19
CA GLY A 72 16.37 -21.56 -4.83
C GLY A 72 14.88 -21.75 -4.54
N ASP A 73 14.38 -22.95 -4.86
CA ASP A 73 12.98 -23.38 -4.65
C ASP A 73 12.63 -23.55 -3.16
N ASP A 74 13.62 -23.67 -2.31
CA ASP A 74 13.56 -23.84 -0.85
C ASP A 74 13.55 -22.50 -0.07
N CYS A 75 13.77 -21.39 -0.76
CA CYS A 75 13.73 -20.08 -0.15
C CYS A 75 12.35 -19.42 -0.33
N PRO A 76 11.95 -18.52 0.60
CA PRO A 76 10.75 -17.71 0.42
C PRO A 76 10.84 -16.83 -0.82
N LEU A 77 9.69 -16.55 -1.42
CA LEU A 77 9.57 -15.56 -2.48
C LEU A 77 9.57 -14.15 -1.86
N VAL A 78 10.49 -13.30 -2.30
CA VAL A 78 10.56 -11.91 -1.88
C VAL A 78 9.78 -11.05 -2.86
N ILE A 79 8.69 -10.44 -2.36
CA ILE A 79 7.76 -9.66 -3.17
C ILE A 79 7.72 -8.20 -2.71
N GLY A 80 7.59 -7.27 -3.65
CA GLY A 80 7.49 -5.85 -3.40
C GLY A 80 6.20 -5.24 -3.93
N GLY A 81 5.60 -4.33 -3.19
CA GLY A 81 4.43 -3.56 -3.62
C GLY A 81 4.46 -2.15 -3.06
N GLY A 82 3.47 -1.35 -3.39
CA GLY A 82 3.37 0.04 -2.93
C GLY A 82 3.86 1.07 -3.95
N PRO A 83 3.87 2.37 -3.60
CA PRO A 83 4.11 3.45 -4.56
C PRO A 83 5.47 3.38 -5.25
N CYS A 84 6.54 3.02 -4.53
CA CYS A 84 7.88 2.93 -5.13
C CYS A 84 8.06 1.71 -6.04
N ALA A 85 7.15 0.72 -5.99
CA ALA A 85 7.14 -0.37 -6.97
C ALA A 85 6.89 0.11 -8.41
N CYS A 86 6.39 1.35 -8.60
CA CYS A 86 6.27 1.97 -9.91
C CYS A 86 7.63 2.28 -10.57
N ASN A 87 8.71 2.33 -9.77
CA ASN A 87 10.09 2.34 -10.25
C ASN A 87 10.92 1.31 -9.48
N PRO A 88 10.77 0.00 -9.80
CA PRO A 88 11.38 -1.07 -9.05
C PRO A 88 12.86 -1.30 -9.39
N GLU A 89 13.38 -0.67 -10.45
CA GLU A 89 14.70 -0.95 -11.03
C GLU A 89 15.87 -0.93 -10.01
N PRO A 90 15.90 -0.09 -8.98
CA PRO A 90 16.97 -0.16 -7.97
C PRO A 90 16.97 -1.46 -7.15
N LEU A 91 15.86 -2.19 -7.14
CA LEU A 91 15.68 -3.41 -6.34
C LEU A 91 15.50 -4.70 -7.16
N VAL A 92 15.55 -4.64 -8.49
CA VAL A 92 15.27 -5.80 -9.36
C VAL A 92 16.16 -7.01 -9.12
N ASP A 93 17.40 -6.79 -8.70
CA ASP A 93 18.35 -7.87 -8.38
C ASP A 93 17.97 -8.63 -7.08
N PHE A 94 17.14 -8.03 -6.21
CA PHE A 94 16.88 -8.52 -4.86
C PHE A 94 15.47 -9.09 -4.69
N PHE A 95 14.55 -8.77 -5.58
CA PHE A 95 13.16 -9.20 -5.52
C PHE A 95 12.84 -10.23 -6.58
N ASP A 96 11.97 -11.18 -6.23
CA ASP A 96 11.49 -12.19 -7.16
C ASP A 96 10.39 -11.65 -8.07
N LEU A 97 9.51 -10.82 -7.52
CA LEU A 97 8.50 -10.09 -8.28
C LEU A 97 8.03 -8.82 -7.55
N PHE A 98 7.40 -7.93 -8.31
CA PHE A 98 6.71 -6.74 -7.81
C PHE A 98 5.25 -6.76 -8.21
N THR A 99 4.38 -6.27 -7.32
CA THR A 99 2.99 -5.97 -7.62
C THR A 99 2.85 -4.46 -7.86
N LEU A 100 2.47 -4.09 -9.07
CA LEU A 100 2.31 -2.70 -9.49
C LEU A 100 0.85 -2.28 -9.35
N GLY A 101 0.58 -1.35 -8.45
CA GLY A 101 -0.76 -0.82 -8.21
C GLY A 101 -1.41 -1.35 -6.95
N GLU A 102 -2.67 -1.73 -7.04
CA GLU A 102 -3.53 -2.05 -5.90
C GLU A 102 -3.50 -3.55 -5.60
N GLY A 103 -3.33 -3.89 -4.31
CA GLY A 103 -3.01 -5.25 -3.87
C GLY A 103 -4.21 -6.15 -3.61
N GLU A 104 -5.41 -5.61 -3.48
CA GLU A 104 -6.57 -6.32 -2.95
C GLU A 104 -6.93 -7.58 -3.76
N GLU A 105 -6.88 -7.49 -5.08
CA GLU A 105 -7.18 -8.60 -5.96
C GLU A 105 -5.93 -9.39 -6.35
N VAL A 106 -4.85 -8.70 -6.75
CA VAL A 106 -3.62 -9.35 -7.24
C VAL A 106 -2.98 -10.27 -6.21
N ASN A 107 -3.05 -9.91 -4.92
CA ASN A 107 -2.54 -10.77 -3.86
C ASN A 107 -3.33 -12.08 -3.76
N LEU A 108 -4.65 -12.04 -3.93
CA LEU A 108 -5.49 -13.25 -3.94
C LEU A 108 -5.18 -14.16 -5.14
N GLU A 109 -4.96 -13.55 -6.31
CA GLU A 109 -4.59 -14.29 -7.53
C GLU A 109 -3.21 -14.95 -7.38
N LEU A 110 -2.22 -14.24 -6.81
CA LEU A 110 -0.89 -14.78 -6.53
C LEU A 110 -0.95 -15.95 -5.53
N MET A 111 -1.71 -15.80 -4.45
CA MET A 111 -1.87 -16.87 -3.46
C MET A 111 -2.56 -18.10 -4.07
N ALA A 112 -3.59 -17.90 -4.91
CA ALA A 112 -4.27 -18.99 -5.61
C ALA A 112 -3.34 -19.70 -6.61
N LEU A 113 -2.50 -18.93 -7.32
CA LEU A 113 -1.48 -19.48 -8.22
C LEU A 113 -0.45 -20.29 -7.44
N TYR A 114 0.07 -19.74 -6.34
CA TYR A 114 1.08 -20.41 -5.51
C TYR A 114 0.59 -21.75 -4.98
N ARG A 115 -0.65 -21.83 -4.49
CA ARG A 115 -1.25 -23.08 -4.02
C ARG A 115 -1.27 -24.16 -5.10
N ARG A 116 -1.61 -23.79 -6.35
CA ARG A 116 -1.59 -24.74 -7.48
C ARG A 116 -0.19 -25.27 -7.73
N HIS A 117 0.82 -24.38 -7.73
CA HIS A 117 2.21 -24.78 -7.91
C HIS A 117 2.73 -25.65 -6.75
N LYS A 118 2.37 -25.29 -5.51
CA LYS A 118 2.77 -26.05 -4.31
C LYS A 118 2.19 -27.46 -4.34
N ALA A 119 0.94 -27.63 -4.74
CA ALA A 119 0.29 -28.95 -4.88
C ALA A 119 0.88 -29.81 -6.01
N ALA A 120 1.45 -29.19 -7.04
CA ALA A 120 2.07 -29.85 -8.19
C ALA A 120 3.58 -30.14 -8.02
N GLY A 121 4.19 -29.75 -6.90
CA GLY A 121 5.64 -29.73 -6.70
C GLY A 121 6.21 -28.37 -7.13
N PHE A 122 6.45 -27.51 -6.16
CA PHE A 122 6.83 -26.12 -6.41
C PHE A 122 8.17 -26.01 -7.15
N HIS A 123 8.16 -25.21 -8.22
CA HIS A 123 9.36 -24.77 -8.93
C HIS A 123 9.27 -23.26 -9.17
N LYS A 124 10.16 -22.52 -8.54
CA LYS A 124 10.20 -21.06 -8.57
C LYS A 124 10.14 -20.46 -9.99
N ALA A 125 10.96 -20.97 -10.91
CA ALA A 125 10.99 -20.47 -12.28
C ALA A 125 9.68 -20.69 -13.03
N ALA A 126 8.97 -21.80 -12.79
CA ALA A 126 7.66 -22.05 -13.38
C ALA A 126 6.61 -21.14 -12.77
N PHE A 127 6.60 -21.01 -11.45
CA PHE A 127 5.70 -20.08 -10.74
C PHE A 127 5.86 -18.65 -11.23
N LEU A 128 7.10 -18.14 -11.35
CA LEU A 128 7.38 -16.77 -11.80
C LEU A 128 6.90 -16.50 -13.23
N ARG A 129 7.05 -17.48 -14.15
CA ARG A 129 6.51 -17.35 -15.52
C ARG A 129 4.99 -17.23 -15.53
N ASP A 130 4.30 -18.03 -14.74
CA ASP A 130 2.84 -17.98 -14.65
C ASP A 130 2.37 -16.73 -13.91
N ALA A 131 3.08 -16.29 -12.85
CA ALA A 131 2.80 -15.07 -12.11
C ALA A 131 2.91 -13.83 -13.00
N ALA A 132 3.87 -13.80 -13.94
CA ALA A 132 4.02 -12.69 -14.89
C ALA A 132 2.82 -12.49 -15.83
N GLN A 133 1.90 -13.46 -15.92
CA GLN A 133 0.66 -13.33 -16.70
C GLN A 133 -0.47 -12.66 -15.92
N ILE A 134 -0.31 -12.46 -14.60
CA ILE A 134 -1.28 -11.75 -13.77
C ILE A 134 -1.08 -10.24 -14.00
N GLU A 135 -2.17 -9.51 -14.28
CA GLU A 135 -2.12 -8.06 -14.45
C GLU A 135 -1.60 -7.38 -13.18
N GLY A 136 -0.59 -6.54 -13.34
CA GLY A 136 0.09 -5.83 -12.26
C GLY A 136 1.32 -6.55 -11.71
N VAL A 137 1.64 -7.76 -12.16
CA VAL A 137 2.83 -8.48 -11.69
C VAL A 137 4.01 -8.23 -12.65
N TYR A 138 5.10 -7.72 -12.09
CA TYR A 138 6.38 -7.55 -12.77
C TYR A 138 7.40 -8.53 -12.18
N VAL A 139 7.96 -9.40 -13.02
CA VAL A 139 8.99 -10.37 -12.66
C VAL A 139 10.31 -9.95 -13.32
N PRO A 140 11.25 -9.33 -12.62
CA PRO A 140 12.45 -8.76 -13.23
C PRO A 140 13.29 -9.77 -14.02
N SER A 141 13.42 -11.00 -13.53
CA SER A 141 14.21 -12.07 -14.18
C SER A 141 13.69 -12.47 -15.56
N LEU A 142 12.48 -12.06 -15.94
CA LEU A 142 11.88 -12.30 -17.24
C LEU A 142 12.06 -11.14 -18.23
N TYR A 143 12.95 -10.20 -17.93
CA TYR A 143 13.27 -9.08 -18.81
C TYR A 143 14.77 -8.88 -18.93
N GLU A 144 15.22 -8.70 -20.18
CA GLU A 144 16.59 -8.33 -20.48
C GLU A 144 16.67 -6.83 -20.77
N VAL A 145 17.50 -6.12 -20.04
CA VAL A 145 17.73 -4.69 -20.24
C VAL A 145 19.05 -4.49 -20.96
N SER A 146 19.01 -3.84 -22.11
CA SER A 146 20.22 -3.42 -22.85
C SER A 146 20.46 -1.93 -22.69
N TYR A 147 21.74 -1.55 -22.66
CA TYR A 147 22.16 -0.17 -22.44
C TYR A 147 22.97 0.35 -23.61
N ARG A 148 22.84 1.63 -23.93
CA ARG A 148 23.72 2.35 -24.85
C ARG A 148 25.08 2.63 -24.22
N ALA A 149 26.01 3.07 -25.06
CA ALA A 149 27.36 3.40 -24.60
C ALA A 149 27.41 4.54 -23.54
N ASP A 150 26.38 5.39 -23.51
CA ASP A 150 26.23 6.49 -22.54
C ASP A 150 25.54 6.06 -21.23
N GLY A 151 25.21 4.78 -21.07
CA GLY A 151 24.56 4.22 -19.90
C GLY A 151 23.03 4.38 -19.89
N THR A 152 22.43 4.96 -20.92
CA THR A 152 20.95 5.02 -21.02
C THR A 152 20.38 3.70 -21.49
N ILE A 153 19.14 3.38 -21.04
CA ILE A 153 18.43 2.16 -21.48
C ILE A 153 18.17 2.24 -22.97
N GLU A 154 18.60 1.21 -23.72
CA GLU A 154 18.33 1.07 -25.13
C GLU A 154 17.03 0.30 -25.39
N ALA A 155 16.89 -0.85 -24.72
CA ALA A 155 15.70 -1.68 -24.84
C ALA A 155 15.46 -2.49 -23.56
N VAL A 156 14.19 -2.81 -23.32
CA VAL A 156 13.75 -3.81 -22.33
C VAL A 156 13.03 -4.90 -23.11
N ARG A 157 13.56 -6.11 -23.12
CA ARG A 157 13.04 -7.24 -23.91
C ARG A 157 12.43 -8.29 -22.97
N PRO A 158 11.14 -8.65 -23.17
CA PRO A 158 10.56 -9.75 -22.43
C PRO A 158 11.17 -11.09 -22.86
N LEU A 159 11.36 -11.97 -21.91
CA LEU A 159 11.82 -13.34 -22.06
C LEU A 159 10.68 -14.32 -21.70
N ASP A 160 10.79 -15.56 -22.17
CA ASP A 160 9.94 -16.69 -21.77
C ASP A 160 8.42 -16.43 -21.80
N GLY A 161 7.95 -15.61 -22.76
CA GLY A 161 6.54 -15.27 -22.90
C GLY A 161 6.01 -14.22 -21.93
N ALA A 162 6.88 -13.53 -21.21
CA ALA A 162 6.48 -12.40 -20.38
C ALA A 162 5.80 -11.29 -21.22
N PRO A 163 4.86 -10.52 -20.66
CA PRO A 163 4.18 -9.47 -21.39
C PRO A 163 5.18 -8.34 -21.76
N SER A 164 5.06 -7.80 -22.97
CA SER A 164 5.92 -6.68 -23.41
C SER A 164 5.71 -5.39 -22.61
N ARG A 165 4.61 -5.30 -21.86
CA ARG A 165 4.27 -4.19 -20.98
C ARG A 165 3.46 -4.70 -19.79
N VAL A 166 3.92 -4.39 -18.61
CA VAL A 166 3.16 -4.62 -17.38
C VAL A 166 2.21 -3.43 -17.16
N ARG A 167 0.92 -3.74 -17.01
CA ARG A 167 -0.10 -2.74 -16.66
C ARG A 167 -0.27 -2.75 -15.15
N LYS A 168 -0.31 -1.55 -14.57
CA LYS A 168 -0.65 -1.38 -13.15
C LYS A 168 -2.06 -1.91 -12.87
N ARG A 169 -2.19 -2.74 -11.81
CA ARG A 169 -3.50 -3.19 -11.34
C ARG A 169 -4.27 -2.04 -10.69
N ILE A 170 -5.53 -1.92 -11.01
CA ILE A 170 -6.46 -0.95 -10.41
C ILE A 170 -7.77 -1.62 -10.06
N ILE A 171 -8.36 -1.23 -8.95
CA ILE A 171 -9.72 -1.60 -8.59
C ILE A 171 -10.67 -0.67 -9.34
N ALA A 172 -11.54 -1.23 -10.16
CA ALA A 172 -12.46 -0.46 -10.99
C ALA A 172 -13.66 0.06 -10.19
N ASP A 173 -14.20 -0.76 -9.30
CA ASP A 173 -15.35 -0.45 -8.45
C ASP A 173 -14.88 -0.25 -7.00
N MET A 174 -14.83 1.00 -6.56
CA MET A 174 -14.40 1.36 -5.21
C MET A 174 -15.44 1.01 -4.13
N ASP A 175 -16.69 0.86 -4.49
CA ASP A 175 -17.74 0.46 -3.56
C ASP A 175 -17.68 -1.04 -3.21
N ALA A 176 -17.14 -1.84 -4.14
CA ALA A 176 -16.97 -3.29 -3.96
C ALA A 176 -15.64 -3.67 -3.26
N VAL A 177 -14.76 -2.71 -2.98
CA VAL A 177 -13.49 -2.98 -2.28
C VAL A 177 -13.76 -3.57 -0.89
N TYR A 178 -13.02 -4.64 -0.57
CA TYR A 178 -13.06 -5.22 0.77
C TYR A 178 -12.82 -4.15 1.83
N PHE A 179 -13.71 -4.12 2.81
CA PHE A 179 -13.62 -3.24 3.95
C PHE A 179 -13.84 -4.06 5.22
N PRO A 180 -12.91 -4.05 6.18
CA PRO A 180 -13.07 -4.78 7.43
C PRO A 180 -14.15 -4.12 8.29
N GLU A 181 -15.09 -4.91 8.77
CA GLU A 181 -16.13 -4.43 9.71
C GLU A 181 -15.58 -4.22 11.13
N TYR A 182 -14.49 -4.93 11.47
CA TYR A 182 -13.81 -4.85 12.74
C TYR A 182 -12.36 -4.47 12.55
N PHE A 183 -11.95 -3.40 13.19
CA PHE A 183 -10.56 -2.94 13.18
C PHE A 183 -9.84 -3.29 14.49
N VAL A 184 -8.57 -3.61 14.36
CA VAL A 184 -7.68 -3.76 15.50
C VAL A 184 -7.32 -2.38 16.03
N VAL A 185 -7.72 -2.09 17.27
CA VAL A 185 -7.36 -0.85 17.96
C VAL A 185 -6.02 -1.06 18.65
N PRO A 186 -5.03 -0.16 18.48
CA PRO A 186 -3.76 -0.22 19.17
C PRO A 186 -3.93 -0.15 20.69
N PHE A 187 -3.12 -0.92 21.41
CA PHE A 187 -3.10 -0.85 22.88
C PHE A 187 -2.33 0.38 23.40
N LEU A 188 -1.40 0.89 22.59
CA LEU A 188 -0.59 2.07 22.89
C LEU A 188 -1.18 3.30 22.22
N ASP A 189 -0.94 4.47 22.79
CA ASP A 189 -1.26 5.74 22.17
C ASP A 189 -0.50 5.89 20.85
N ILE A 190 -1.21 6.27 19.79
CA ILE A 190 -0.66 6.49 18.45
C ILE A 190 -0.93 7.91 17.97
N VAL A 191 -0.11 8.37 17.02
CA VAL A 191 -0.21 9.75 16.47
C VAL A 191 -1.57 10.02 15.82
N HIS A 192 -2.15 9.03 15.17
CA HIS A 192 -3.45 9.12 14.49
C HIS A 192 -4.50 8.24 15.19
N ASP A 193 -4.82 8.58 16.44
CA ASP A 193 -5.77 7.86 17.27
C ASP A 193 -7.22 8.16 16.87
N ARG A 194 -7.61 7.70 15.69
CA ARG A 194 -8.92 7.94 15.08
C ARG A 194 -9.24 6.91 14.01
N ALA A 195 -10.52 6.75 13.72
CA ALA A 195 -10.97 5.96 12.57
C ALA A 195 -10.66 6.69 11.26
N MET A 196 -10.34 5.95 10.19
CA MET A 196 -10.05 6.54 8.88
C MET A 196 -10.86 5.82 7.80
N SER A 197 -11.65 6.58 7.01
CA SER A 197 -12.40 6.08 5.87
C SER A 197 -11.82 6.64 4.58
N GLU A 198 -11.38 5.75 3.68
CA GLU A 198 -10.93 6.14 2.34
C GLU A 198 -12.14 6.48 1.47
N ILE A 199 -12.15 7.70 0.90
CA ILE A 199 -13.27 8.18 0.10
C ILE A 199 -13.05 8.07 -1.40
N PHE A 200 -11.81 8.19 -1.85
CA PHE A 200 -11.41 7.96 -3.24
C PHE A 200 -9.90 7.75 -3.37
N ARG A 201 -9.50 7.17 -4.50
CA ARG A 201 -8.10 7.00 -4.91
C ARG A 201 -7.77 7.85 -6.12
N GLY A 202 -6.53 8.29 -6.19
CA GLY A 202 -6.03 9.14 -7.25
C GLY A 202 -6.13 10.63 -6.94
N CYS A 203 -5.66 11.45 -7.87
CA CYS A 203 -5.76 12.90 -7.79
C CYS A 203 -5.91 13.49 -9.20
N ILE A 204 -6.87 14.41 -9.38
CA ILE A 204 -7.12 15.10 -10.66
C ILE A 204 -6.09 16.19 -10.92
N ARG A 205 -5.37 16.64 -9.88
CA ARG A 205 -4.42 17.73 -9.96
C ARG A 205 -3.13 17.28 -10.66
N GLY A 206 -2.48 18.17 -11.33
CA GLY A 206 -1.24 17.91 -12.08
C GLY A 206 -0.05 18.66 -11.47
N CYS A 207 0.06 18.73 -10.13
CA CYS A 207 1.15 19.41 -9.44
C CYS A 207 2.49 18.85 -9.89
N ARG A 208 3.38 19.67 -10.45
CA ARG A 208 4.62 19.21 -11.07
C ARG A 208 5.62 18.57 -10.12
N PHE A 209 5.53 18.88 -8.83
CA PHE A 209 6.36 18.31 -7.78
C PHE A 209 5.79 17.01 -7.18
N CYS A 210 4.53 16.65 -7.48
CA CYS A 210 3.81 15.59 -6.79
C CYS A 210 3.79 14.31 -7.62
N GLN A 211 4.50 13.29 -7.17
CA GLN A 211 4.50 11.95 -7.79
C GLN A 211 3.16 11.23 -7.61
N ALA A 212 2.47 11.44 -6.49
CA ALA A 212 1.20 10.77 -6.16
C ALA A 212 0.12 11.02 -7.23
N GLY A 213 0.07 12.24 -7.80
CA GLY A 213 -0.86 12.56 -8.89
C GLY A 213 -0.66 11.76 -10.17
N PHE A 214 0.46 11.04 -10.32
CA PHE A 214 0.75 10.15 -11.44
C PHE A 214 0.61 8.68 -11.06
N ILE A 215 1.11 8.28 -9.89
CA ILE A 215 1.11 6.89 -9.42
C ILE A 215 -0.31 6.38 -9.21
N TYR A 216 -1.19 7.18 -8.60
CA TYR A 216 -2.52 6.72 -8.17
C TYR A 216 -3.65 7.00 -9.17
N ARG A 217 -3.36 7.46 -10.38
CA ARG A 217 -4.37 7.58 -11.45
C ARG A 217 -4.87 6.21 -11.91
N PRO A 218 -6.14 6.13 -12.37
CA PRO A 218 -7.18 7.16 -12.46
C PRO A 218 -7.82 7.49 -11.11
N VAL A 219 -8.57 8.60 -11.06
CA VAL A 219 -9.42 8.91 -9.91
C VAL A 219 -10.64 7.99 -9.93
N ARG A 220 -10.94 7.39 -8.78
CA ARG A 220 -12.10 6.53 -8.55
C ARG A 220 -12.63 6.78 -7.16
N GLU A 221 -13.91 7.08 -7.07
CA GLU A 221 -14.59 7.50 -5.86
C GLU A 221 -15.49 6.39 -5.34
N LYS A 222 -15.63 6.30 -4.01
CA LYS A 222 -16.71 5.56 -3.36
C LYS A 222 -17.99 6.40 -3.34
N SER A 223 -19.12 5.74 -3.33
CA SER A 223 -20.41 6.42 -3.13
C SER A 223 -20.55 6.98 -1.71
N PRO A 224 -21.29 8.09 -1.51
CA PRO A 224 -21.57 8.62 -0.18
C PRO A 224 -22.25 7.60 0.74
N GLU A 225 -23.07 6.73 0.19
CA GLU A 225 -23.75 5.65 0.91
C GLU A 225 -22.76 4.68 1.53
N VAL A 226 -21.78 4.24 0.75
CA VAL A 226 -20.72 3.31 1.21
C VAL A 226 -19.82 3.99 2.22
N ILE A 227 -19.42 5.24 1.98
CA ILE A 227 -18.58 6.00 2.91
C ILE A 227 -19.29 6.18 4.25
N ASP A 228 -20.57 6.57 4.25
CA ASP A 228 -21.36 6.73 5.47
C ASP A 228 -21.45 5.41 6.25
N ALA A 229 -21.81 4.32 5.57
CA ALA A 229 -21.92 3.00 6.20
C ALA A 229 -20.59 2.53 6.80
N GLN A 230 -19.48 2.67 6.06
CA GLN A 230 -18.16 2.30 6.50
C GLN A 230 -17.68 3.15 7.68
N SER A 231 -17.91 4.47 7.65
CA SER A 231 -17.53 5.38 8.75
C SER A 231 -18.26 5.05 10.04
N ARG A 232 -19.58 4.76 9.97
CA ARG A 232 -20.36 4.30 11.13
C ARG A 232 -19.85 2.98 11.68
N ALA A 233 -19.59 1.99 10.81
CA ALA A 233 -19.09 0.68 11.23
C ALA A 233 -17.73 0.80 11.92
N LEU A 234 -16.84 1.66 11.39
CA LEU A 234 -15.54 1.95 12.00
C LEU A 234 -15.68 2.54 13.41
N CYS A 235 -16.47 3.60 13.57
CA CYS A 235 -16.66 4.24 14.88
C CYS A 235 -17.31 3.27 15.86
N ALA A 236 -18.32 2.51 15.44
CA ALA A 236 -18.99 1.54 16.28
C ALA A 236 -18.09 0.38 16.73
N SER A 237 -17.19 -0.11 15.86
CA SER A 237 -16.31 -1.25 16.18
C SER A 237 -15.06 -0.86 16.96
N THR A 238 -14.60 0.38 16.86
CA THR A 238 -13.37 0.87 17.49
C THR A 238 -13.62 1.68 18.76
N GLY A 239 -14.79 2.33 18.85
CA GLY A 239 -15.09 3.28 19.92
C GLY A 239 -14.39 4.64 19.79
N TYR A 240 -13.79 4.94 18.64
CA TYR A 240 -13.18 6.24 18.39
C TYR A 240 -14.22 7.36 18.33
N GLU A 241 -13.91 8.48 18.98
CA GLU A 241 -14.72 9.71 19.00
C GLU A 241 -14.33 10.66 17.85
N GLU A 242 -13.42 10.25 16.97
CA GLU A 242 -13.01 11.00 15.77
C GLU A 242 -12.87 10.06 14.60
N PHE A 243 -13.36 10.48 13.43
CA PHE A 243 -13.01 9.83 12.18
C PHE A 243 -12.55 10.84 11.13
N SER A 244 -11.69 10.38 10.24
CA SER A 244 -11.08 11.18 9.19
C SER A 244 -11.43 10.61 7.82
N LEU A 245 -11.74 11.48 6.87
CA LEU A 245 -11.89 11.10 5.47
C LEU A 245 -10.51 11.08 4.82
N SER A 246 -10.10 9.93 4.29
CA SER A 246 -8.77 9.76 3.69
C SER A 246 -8.80 9.86 2.17
N SER A 247 -7.98 10.76 1.63
CA SER A 247 -7.75 10.93 0.20
C SER A 247 -6.52 11.79 -0.06
N LEU A 248 -6.11 11.93 -1.32
CA LEU A 248 -5.04 12.85 -1.73
C LEU A 248 -5.50 14.31 -1.82
N SER A 249 -6.80 14.58 -1.89
CA SER A 249 -7.36 15.93 -1.98
C SER A 249 -8.85 15.90 -1.64
N THR A 250 -9.19 15.93 -0.38
CA THR A 250 -10.57 15.71 0.11
C THR A 250 -11.57 16.72 -0.48
N SER A 251 -11.15 17.97 -0.68
CA SER A 251 -11.97 18.99 -1.34
C SER A 251 -12.29 18.72 -2.81
N ASP A 252 -11.62 17.75 -3.44
CA ASP A 252 -11.86 17.38 -4.83
C ASP A 252 -12.81 16.16 -4.97
N TYR A 253 -13.35 15.64 -3.87
CA TYR A 253 -14.36 14.60 -3.94
C TYR A 253 -15.64 15.16 -4.56
N SER A 254 -16.11 14.56 -5.66
CA SER A 254 -17.16 15.14 -6.51
C SER A 254 -18.53 15.23 -5.83
N ARG A 255 -18.78 14.42 -4.80
CA ARG A 255 -20.05 14.34 -4.07
C ARG A 255 -19.92 14.80 -2.60
N LEU A 256 -18.97 15.70 -2.31
CA LEU A 256 -18.71 16.17 -0.94
C LEU A 256 -19.93 16.86 -0.32
N GLU A 257 -20.66 17.66 -1.10
CA GLU A 257 -21.87 18.35 -0.67
C GLU A 257 -23.03 17.40 -0.30
N GLU A 258 -23.06 16.22 -0.89
CA GLU A 258 -24.02 15.17 -0.54
C GLU A 258 -23.56 14.35 0.67
N LEU A 259 -22.26 14.06 0.76
CA LEU A 259 -21.68 13.24 1.80
C LEU A 259 -21.71 13.91 3.17
N LEU A 260 -21.30 15.17 3.25
CA LEU A 260 -21.15 15.86 4.53
C LEU A 260 -22.43 15.92 5.37
N PRO A 261 -23.60 16.30 4.83
CA PRO A 261 -24.82 16.30 5.63
C PRO A 261 -25.19 14.94 6.21
N ARG A 262 -24.91 13.85 5.47
CA ARG A 262 -25.16 12.47 5.96
C ARG A 262 -24.25 12.12 7.15
N LEU A 263 -22.96 12.46 7.05
CA LEU A 263 -22.00 12.22 8.12
C LEU A 263 -22.32 13.09 9.36
N LEU A 264 -22.64 14.36 9.16
CA LEU A 264 -22.95 15.31 10.23
C LEU A 264 -24.19 14.91 11.03
N ASP A 265 -25.24 14.36 10.39
CA ASP A 265 -26.50 13.99 11.05
C ASP A 265 -26.31 12.98 12.18
N TRP A 266 -25.42 11.99 12.02
CA TRP A 266 -25.18 11.02 13.07
C TRP A 266 -23.98 11.39 13.95
N ALA A 267 -22.96 12.02 13.39
CA ALA A 267 -21.77 12.40 14.12
C ALA A 267 -22.08 13.37 15.27
N GLU A 268 -23.01 14.32 15.04
CA GLU A 268 -23.49 15.23 16.08
C GLU A 268 -24.22 14.46 17.22
N LYS A 269 -25.07 13.50 16.86
CA LYS A 269 -25.83 12.67 17.82
C LYS A 269 -24.96 11.76 18.65
N GLU A 270 -23.88 11.22 18.05
CA GLU A 270 -22.96 10.28 18.67
C GLU A 270 -21.73 10.99 19.28
N HIS A 271 -21.69 12.33 19.21
CA HIS A 271 -20.57 13.15 19.68
C HIS A 271 -19.22 12.80 19.02
N THR A 272 -19.26 12.34 17.76
CA THR A 272 -18.09 11.96 16.98
C THR A 272 -17.61 13.14 16.14
N ASN A 273 -16.30 13.44 16.17
CA ASN A 273 -15.71 14.50 15.39
C ASN A 273 -15.36 14.02 13.97
N ILE A 274 -15.53 14.91 12.99
CA ILE A 274 -15.13 14.67 11.59
C ILE A 274 -13.89 15.50 11.27
N SER A 275 -12.87 14.84 10.74
CA SER A 275 -11.64 15.47 10.27
C SER A 275 -11.57 15.37 8.74
N LEU A 276 -11.31 16.51 8.09
CA LEU A 276 -11.09 16.61 6.64
C LEU A 276 -9.63 16.95 6.37
N PRO A 277 -8.77 15.97 6.13
CA PRO A 277 -7.38 16.22 5.77
C PRO A 277 -7.23 16.63 4.31
N SER A 278 -6.04 17.06 3.93
CA SER A 278 -5.66 17.34 2.53
C SER A 278 -6.56 18.36 1.84
N LEU A 279 -6.91 19.43 2.55
CA LEU A 279 -7.70 20.52 1.97
C LEU A 279 -6.80 21.45 1.14
N ARG A 280 -7.31 21.83 -0.02
CA ARG A 280 -6.71 22.87 -0.88
C ARG A 280 -7.41 24.19 -0.66
N VAL A 281 -6.62 25.28 -0.69
CA VAL A 281 -7.17 26.63 -0.52
C VAL A 281 -8.17 26.99 -1.62
N ASP A 282 -7.93 26.53 -2.86
CA ASP A 282 -8.79 26.81 -4.03
C ASP A 282 -10.08 25.97 -4.10
N GLY A 283 -10.18 24.91 -3.28
CA GLY A 283 -11.37 24.05 -3.22
C GLY A 283 -12.19 24.18 -1.93
N PHE A 284 -11.91 25.17 -1.09
CA PHE A 284 -12.56 25.35 0.20
C PHE A 284 -13.52 26.56 0.19
N SER A 285 -14.82 26.29 0.33
CA SER A 285 -15.85 27.31 0.35
C SER A 285 -16.18 27.78 1.78
N GLU A 286 -16.72 29.00 1.91
CA GLU A 286 -17.22 29.52 3.18
C GLU A 286 -18.40 28.67 3.72
N GLU A 287 -19.21 28.10 2.83
CA GLU A 287 -20.30 27.20 3.18
C GLU A 287 -19.78 25.90 3.82
N LEU A 288 -18.72 25.30 3.24
CA LEU A 288 -18.04 24.13 3.81
C LEU A 288 -17.46 24.45 5.18
N ALA A 289 -16.85 25.63 5.36
CA ALA A 289 -16.35 26.09 6.63
C ALA A 289 -17.44 26.17 7.70
N ASN A 290 -18.61 26.69 7.33
CA ASN A 290 -19.76 26.83 8.24
C ASN A 290 -20.33 25.48 8.64
N GLN A 291 -20.44 24.53 7.73
CA GLN A 291 -20.90 23.16 8.01
C GLN A 291 -19.97 22.45 9.02
N LEU A 292 -18.65 22.60 8.86
CA LEU A 292 -17.67 21.99 9.75
C LEU A 292 -17.61 22.61 11.14
N ASN A 293 -17.97 23.90 11.27
CA ASN A 293 -18.01 24.61 12.55
C ASN A 293 -19.15 24.16 13.49
N VAL A 294 -20.11 23.39 13.01
CA VAL A 294 -21.22 22.83 13.83
C VAL A 294 -20.69 21.78 14.81
N LEU A 295 -19.66 21.02 14.40
CA LEU A 295 -18.96 20.10 15.25
C LEU A 295 -17.82 20.79 16.02
N ARG A 296 -17.25 20.10 17.00
CA ARG A 296 -16.12 20.61 17.80
C ARG A 296 -15.06 21.26 16.90
N ARG A 297 -14.49 22.39 17.29
CA ARG A 297 -13.46 23.10 16.52
C ARG A 297 -12.26 22.21 16.29
N SER A 298 -12.19 21.54 15.15
CA SER A 298 -11.00 20.83 14.68
C SER A 298 -10.10 21.83 13.92
N GLY A 299 -8.78 21.69 14.06
CA GLY A 299 -7.84 22.48 13.26
C GLY A 299 -7.98 22.11 11.79
N LEU A 300 -8.06 23.12 10.91
CA LEU A 300 -8.00 22.92 9.47
C LEU A 300 -6.58 23.11 8.98
N THR A 301 -6.09 22.19 8.17
CA THR A 301 -4.77 22.26 7.54
C THR A 301 -4.92 22.45 6.04
N PHE A 302 -4.38 23.55 5.53
CA PHE A 302 -4.44 23.89 4.12
C PHE A 302 -3.08 23.82 3.45
N ALA A 303 -3.06 23.28 2.23
CA ALA A 303 -1.90 23.33 1.35
C ALA A 303 -2.07 24.45 0.30
N PRO A 304 -1.23 25.49 0.30
CA PRO A 304 -1.29 26.56 -0.70
C PRO A 304 -0.78 26.13 -2.08
N GLU A 305 -0.04 25.01 -2.15
CA GLU A 305 0.51 24.36 -3.35
C GLU A 305 1.54 25.16 -4.14
N ALA A 306 1.63 26.48 -3.94
CA ALA A 306 2.61 27.35 -4.59
C ALA A 306 2.94 28.56 -3.73
N GLY A 307 4.17 29.06 -3.86
CA GLY A 307 4.61 30.33 -3.24
C GLY A 307 4.37 31.56 -4.14
N THR A 308 3.69 31.42 -5.26
CA THR A 308 3.39 32.48 -6.23
C THR A 308 1.92 32.41 -6.65
N GLN A 309 1.41 33.49 -7.23
CA GLN A 309 0.03 33.56 -7.73
C GLN A 309 -0.17 32.89 -9.11
N ARG A 310 0.73 32.02 -9.54
CA ARG A 310 0.63 31.30 -10.82
C ARG A 310 0.24 29.85 -10.60
#